data_c5e713a494031b853c2e8f588e2dc2c7
#
_entry.id   c5e713a494031b853c2e8f588e2dc2c7
#
_cell.length_a   1.000
_cell.length_b   1.000
_cell.length_c   1.000
_cell.angle_alpha   90.00
_cell.angle_beta   90.00
_cell.angle_gamma   90.00
#
_symmetry.space_group_name_H-M   'P 1'
#
loop_
_entity.id
_entity.type
_entity.pdbx_description
1 polymer ?
#
loop_
_entity_poly.entity_id
_entity_poly.type
_entity_poly.pdbx_seq_one_letter_code
_entity_poly.pdbx_strand_id
1 'polypeptide(L)'
;MRIALGVQYDGAAFSGWQSQPHGNTVQNELERALAEFAQTPLQTVVAGRTDTGVHGLGQVVHFDTDLERTVFSWVRGTNAFLPESVAVQWAKPMPDDFHARFAAFERTYYYVLYVNPVRSPMLSKRAGWVHAPLDVAAMRESAACLIGEHDFSSFRAADCQSKTPVKHMYRIDVRKQGEFVHFRFRANAFLHHMVRNLMGCFVAIGRGRHPVSWMTDVLAARDRRAAAPTFMPDGLYLAEVGYPERFAVPPPHIASMPWSAIWTDQT
;
A
#
# COMPACT_ATOMS: atom_id res chain seq x y z
N MET A 1 -6.97 -26.79 -7.03
CA MET A 1 -7.05 -26.16 -5.69
C MET A 1 -6.63 -24.69 -5.77
N ARG A 2 -7.14 -23.83 -4.90
CA ARG A 2 -6.73 -22.42 -4.78
C ARG A 2 -5.69 -22.24 -3.69
N ILE A 3 -4.59 -21.52 -4.01
CA ILE A 3 -3.52 -21.18 -3.07
C ILE A 3 -3.45 -19.66 -2.94
N ALA A 4 -3.46 -19.15 -1.71
CA ALA A 4 -3.11 -17.76 -1.43
C ALA A 4 -1.68 -17.64 -0.94
N LEU A 5 -1.00 -16.56 -1.33
CA LEU A 5 0.32 -16.17 -0.85
C LEU A 5 0.27 -14.80 -0.21
N GLY A 6 0.98 -14.64 0.91
CA GLY A 6 1.37 -13.33 1.42
C GLY A 6 2.72 -12.94 0.84
N VAL A 7 2.79 -11.75 0.23
CA VAL A 7 3.98 -11.29 -0.50
C VAL A 7 4.46 -9.97 0.09
N GLN A 8 5.75 -9.91 0.39
CA GLN A 8 6.46 -8.70 0.78
C GLN A 8 7.42 -8.28 -0.33
N TYR A 9 7.53 -6.98 -0.62
CA TYR A 9 8.46 -6.49 -1.62
C TYR A 9 8.94 -5.05 -1.39
N ASP A 10 10.19 -4.80 -1.75
CA ASP A 10 10.75 -3.46 -1.92
C ASP A 10 10.36 -2.95 -3.32
N GLY A 11 9.39 -2.04 -3.36
CA GLY A 11 8.86 -1.50 -4.61
C GLY A 11 9.82 -0.57 -5.36
N ALA A 12 10.92 -0.14 -4.73
CA ALA A 12 11.88 0.80 -5.33
C ALA A 12 12.52 0.28 -6.62
N ALA A 13 12.63 -1.06 -6.75
CA ALA A 13 13.22 -1.72 -7.92
C ALA A 13 12.23 -1.89 -9.08
N PHE A 14 10.92 -1.63 -8.89
CA PHE A 14 9.87 -2.03 -9.80
C PHE A 14 9.04 -0.87 -10.36
N SER A 15 8.52 -1.07 -11.55
CA SER A 15 7.54 -0.19 -12.20
C SER A 15 6.10 -0.44 -11.68
N GLY A 16 5.97 -0.79 -10.39
CA GLY A 16 4.72 -1.11 -9.71
C GLY A 16 4.41 -2.60 -9.73
N TRP A 17 3.19 -2.92 -9.27
CA TRP A 17 2.75 -4.32 -9.18
C TRP A 17 2.40 -4.93 -10.53
N GLN A 18 1.53 -4.26 -11.30
CA GLN A 18 0.88 -4.83 -12.47
C GLN A 18 1.86 -5.18 -13.59
N SER A 19 1.75 -6.38 -14.13
CA SER A 19 2.50 -6.85 -15.30
C SER A 19 2.42 -5.84 -16.47
N GLN A 20 3.57 -5.57 -17.06
CA GLN A 20 3.76 -4.65 -18.19
C GLN A 20 4.70 -5.29 -19.23
N PRO A 21 4.65 -4.87 -20.51
CA PRO A 21 5.45 -5.50 -21.58
C PRO A 21 6.97 -5.50 -21.35
N HIS A 22 7.50 -4.51 -20.60
CA HIS A 22 8.93 -4.45 -20.27
C HIS A 22 9.36 -5.41 -19.15
N GLY A 23 8.42 -6.10 -18.46
CA GLY A 23 8.71 -7.16 -17.50
C GLY A 23 9.20 -6.73 -16.11
N ASN A 24 9.52 -5.43 -15.88
CA ASN A 24 10.06 -4.94 -14.60
C ASN A 24 8.96 -4.62 -13.59
N THR A 25 8.17 -5.61 -13.18
CA THR A 25 7.10 -5.47 -12.19
C THR A 25 7.12 -6.60 -11.18
N VAL A 26 6.53 -6.37 -10.00
CA VAL A 26 6.47 -7.40 -8.95
C VAL A 26 5.69 -8.63 -9.43
N GLN A 27 4.59 -8.43 -10.18
CA GLN A 27 3.78 -9.52 -10.73
C GLN A 27 4.59 -10.38 -11.71
N ASN A 28 5.37 -9.78 -12.62
CA ASN A 28 6.19 -10.52 -13.57
C ASN A 28 7.22 -11.41 -12.84
N GLU A 29 7.91 -10.86 -11.83
CA GLU A 29 8.90 -11.61 -11.06
C GLU A 29 8.25 -12.74 -10.23
N LEU A 30 7.12 -12.48 -9.61
CA LEU A 30 6.40 -13.50 -8.84
C LEU A 30 5.91 -14.64 -9.74
N GLU A 31 5.28 -14.31 -10.87
CA GLU A 31 4.76 -15.32 -11.81
C GLU A 31 5.88 -16.11 -12.49
N ARG A 32 7.01 -15.47 -12.80
CA ARG A 32 8.22 -16.16 -13.28
C ARG A 32 8.73 -17.16 -12.23
N ALA A 33 8.90 -16.73 -10.98
CA ALA A 33 9.38 -17.59 -9.90
C ALA A 33 8.42 -18.76 -9.60
N LEU A 34 7.12 -18.50 -9.65
CA LEU A 34 6.09 -19.53 -9.51
C LEU A 34 6.16 -20.54 -10.67
N ALA A 35 6.32 -20.07 -11.90
CA ALA A 35 6.41 -20.93 -13.08
C ALA A 35 7.67 -21.83 -13.04
N GLU A 36 8.81 -21.28 -12.63
CA GLU A 36 10.05 -22.05 -12.44
C GLU A 36 9.89 -23.14 -11.36
N PHE A 37 9.26 -22.80 -10.23
CA PHE A 37 9.01 -23.77 -9.15
C PHE A 37 7.98 -24.82 -9.55
N ALA A 38 6.89 -24.41 -10.19
CA ALA A 38 5.77 -25.28 -10.56
C ALA A 38 6.01 -26.07 -11.85
N GLN A 39 7.00 -25.68 -12.66
CA GLN A 39 7.26 -26.17 -14.03
C GLN A 39 6.03 -26.01 -14.95
N THR A 40 5.21 -24.99 -14.67
CA THR A 40 4.04 -24.61 -15.47
C THR A 40 3.67 -23.15 -15.18
N PRO A 41 3.20 -22.38 -16.17
CA PRO A 41 2.76 -21.01 -15.95
C PRO A 41 1.61 -20.93 -14.95
N LEU A 42 1.71 -20.03 -13.98
CA LEU A 42 0.67 -19.73 -12.99
C LEU A 42 0.37 -18.23 -13.02
N GLN A 43 -0.90 -17.88 -13.23
CA GLN A 43 -1.35 -16.50 -13.22
C GLN A 43 -1.86 -16.12 -11.84
N THR A 44 -1.43 -14.95 -11.34
CA THR A 44 -1.79 -14.47 -10.03
C THR A 44 -2.88 -13.39 -10.08
N VAL A 45 -3.77 -13.42 -9.11
CA VAL A 45 -4.77 -12.38 -8.85
C VAL A 45 -4.42 -11.66 -7.56
N VAL A 46 -4.19 -10.35 -7.64
CA VAL A 46 -3.72 -9.51 -6.52
C VAL A 46 -4.87 -8.83 -5.77
N ALA A 47 -4.71 -8.62 -4.46
CA ALA A 47 -5.65 -7.89 -3.60
C ALA A 47 -5.75 -6.40 -3.94
N GLY A 48 -4.62 -5.77 -4.26
CA GLY A 48 -4.55 -4.37 -4.63
C GLY A 48 -3.26 -4.05 -5.39
N ARG A 49 -3.39 -3.34 -6.51
CA ARG A 49 -2.22 -2.88 -7.26
C ARG A 49 -1.52 -1.76 -6.49
N THR A 50 -0.20 -1.73 -6.56
CA THR A 50 0.62 -0.64 -6.05
C THR A 50 1.33 0.06 -7.22
N ASP A 51 1.55 1.38 -7.06
CA ASP A 51 2.23 2.20 -8.07
C ASP A 51 3.73 1.92 -8.12
N THR A 52 4.41 2.44 -9.13
CA THR A 52 5.88 2.47 -9.22
C THR A 52 6.49 3.03 -7.94
N GLY A 53 7.45 2.31 -7.36
CA GLY A 53 8.17 2.71 -6.15
C GLY A 53 7.43 2.46 -4.84
N VAL A 54 6.17 2.02 -4.86
CA VAL A 54 5.38 1.71 -3.64
C VAL A 54 5.71 0.31 -3.14
N HIS A 55 5.97 0.18 -1.85
CA HIS A 55 6.33 -1.08 -1.20
C HIS A 55 5.10 -1.88 -0.78
N GLY A 56 5.29 -3.19 -0.59
CA GLY A 56 4.28 -4.08 0.00
C GLY A 56 4.83 -4.81 1.21
N LEU A 57 4.16 -4.70 2.36
CA LEU A 57 4.46 -5.46 3.56
C LEU A 57 3.49 -6.63 3.74
N GLY A 58 2.24 -6.45 3.30
CA GLY A 58 1.16 -7.42 3.47
C GLY A 58 0.31 -7.58 2.20
N GLN A 59 0.95 -7.64 1.03
CA GLN A 59 0.25 -7.95 -0.21
C GLN A 59 -0.26 -9.38 -0.19
N VAL A 60 -1.46 -9.61 -0.71
CA VAL A 60 -2.05 -10.95 -0.85
C VAL A 60 -2.38 -11.21 -2.31
N VAL A 61 -1.99 -12.39 -2.78
CA VAL A 61 -2.37 -12.90 -4.10
C VAL A 61 -2.98 -14.28 -3.98
N HIS A 62 -3.71 -14.72 -5.00
CA HIS A 62 -4.06 -16.13 -5.16
C HIS A 62 -3.84 -16.58 -6.59
N PHE A 63 -3.72 -17.88 -6.76
CA PHE A 63 -3.71 -18.58 -8.04
C PHE A 63 -4.38 -19.94 -7.90
N ASP A 64 -4.80 -20.53 -9.01
CA ASP A 64 -5.35 -21.88 -9.07
C ASP A 64 -4.31 -22.84 -9.66
N THR A 65 -4.23 -24.05 -9.12
CA THR A 65 -3.30 -25.09 -9.57
C THR A 65 -3.84 -26.50 -9.25
N ASP A 66 -3.44 -27.45 -10.06
CA ASP A 66 -3.69 -28.89 -9.81
C ASP A 66 -2.51 -29.57 -9.12
N LEU A 67 -1.41 -28.84 -8.88
CA LEU A 67 -0.20 -29.38 -8.27
C LEU A 67 -0.35 -29.51 -6.77
N GLU A 68 -0.21 -30.73 -6.27
CA GLU A 68 -0.14 -31.01 -4.83
C GLU A 68 1.27 -30.75 -4.31
N ARG A 69 1.42 -29.68 -3.54
CA ARG A 69 2.65 -29.30 -2.84
C ARG A 69 2.32 -28.89 -1.41
N THR A 70 3.26 -29.11 -0.49
CA THR A 70 3.12 -28.61 0.88
C THR A 70 3.19 -27.08 0.91
N VAL A 71 2.52 -26.46 1.89
CA VAL A 71 2.61 -25.01 2.14
C VAL A 71 4.06 -24.55 2.22
N PHE A 72 4.89 -25.29 2.94
CA PHE A 72 6.32 -25.02 3.07
C PHE A 72 7.06 -25.04 1.73
N SER A 73 6.70 -25.99 0.84
CA SER A 73 7.30 -26.09 -0.49
C SER A 73 6.93 -24.88 -1.35
N TRP A 74 5.68 -24.40 -1.29
CA TRP A 74 5.26 -23.19 -2.01
C TRP A 74 6.07 -21.96 -1.57
N VAL A 75 6.31 -21.79 -0.27
CA VAL A 75 7.10 -20.66 0.26
C VAL A 75 8.57 -20.79 -0.15
N ARG A 76 9.23 -21.90 0.21
CA ARG A 76 10.66 -22.06 -0.07
C ARG A 76 10.99 -22.16 -1.55
N GLY A 77 10.20 -22.93 -2.28
CA GLY A 77 10.43 -23.16 -3.69
C GLY A 77 10.28 -21.92 -4.51
N THR A 78 9.24 -21.12 -4.26
CA THR A 78 9.06 -19.83 -4.95
C THR A 78 10.18 -18.85 -4.58
N ASN A 79 10.53 -18.74 -3.28
CA ASN A 79 11.60 -17.83 -2.83
C ASN A 79 12.98 -18.17 -3.40
N ALA A 80 13.24 -19.43 -3.78
CA ALA A 80 14.50 -19.82 -4.41
C ALA A 80 14.73 -19.17 -5.78
N PHE A 81 13.66 -18.75 -6.45
CA PHE A 81 13.69 -18.12 -7.77
C PHE A 81 13.36 -16.61 -7.75
N LEU A 82 12.97 -16.07 -6.59
CA LEU A 82 12.67 -14.63 -6.42
C LEU A 82 13.95 -13.82 -6.21
N PRO A 83 13.99 -12.56 -6.68
CA PRO A 83 15.05 -11.62 -6.31
C PRO A 83 14.93 -11.25 -4.83
N GLU A 84 16.02 -10.77 -4.21
CA GLU A 84 16.05 -10.32 -2.79
C GLU A 84 15.02 -9.24 -2.46
N SER A 85 14.55 -8.50 -3.47
CA SER A 85 13.54 -7.45 -3.30
C SER A 85 12.11 -7.96 -3.19
N VAL A 86 11.86 -9.27 -3.38
CA VAL A 86 10.52 -9.89 -3.27
C VAL A 86 10.60 -11.17 -2.46
N ALA A 87 9.68 -11.38 -1.53
CA ALA A 87 9.60 -12.62 -0.78
C ALA A 87 8.17 -13.05 -0.51
N VAL A 88 7.90 -14.34 -0.68
CA VAL A 88 6.69 -15.01 -0.19
C VAL A 88 6.89 -15.29 1.29
N GLN A 89 6.01 -14.72 2.13
CA GLN A 89 6.07 -14.84 3.59
C GLN A 89 5.31 -16.06 4.09
N TRP A 90 4.19 -16.37 3.44
CA TRP A 90 3.35 -17.52 3.74
C TRP A 90 2.59 -17.99 2.50
N ALA A 91 2.18 -19.25 2.52
CA ALA A 91 1.24 -19.82 1.57
C ALA A 91 0.09 -20.47 2.33
N LYS A 92 -1.11 -20.53 1.75
CA LYS A 92 -2.26 -21.16 2.36
C LYS A 92 -3.22 -21.70 1.31
N PRO A 93 -3.67 -22.98 1.40
CA PRO A 93 -4.81 -23.48 0.66
C PRO A 93 -6.08 -22.70 1.05
N MET A 94 -6.85 -22.29 0.08
CA MET A 94 -8.04 -21.47 0.26
C MET A 94 -9.26 -22.18 -0.34
N PRO A 95 -10.46 -21.94 0.23
CA PRO A 95 -11.68 -22.41 -0.38
C PRO A 95 -11.93 -21.71 -1.73
N ASP A 96 -12.71 -22.35 -2.60
CA ASP A 96 -12.93 -21.90 -3.99
C ASP A 96 -13.59 -20.51 -4.08
N ASP A 97 -14.35 -20.12 -3.05
CA ASP A 97 -14.98 -18.78 -2.95
C ASP A 97 -14.04 -17.67 -2.45
N PHE A 98 -12.79 -17.99 -2.09
CA PHE A 98 -11.79 -16.96 -1.79
C PHE A 98 -11.35 -16.27 -3.06
N HIS A 99 -11.33 -14.93 -3.03
CA HIS A 99 -10.77 -14.13 -4.11
C HIS A 99 -9.96 -12.97 -3.51
N ALA A 100 -8.64 -12.93 -3.76
CA ALA A 100 -7.73 -11.97 -3.13
C ALA A 100 -8.22 -10.52 -3.25
N ARG A 101 -8.80 -10.13 -4.38
CA ARG A 101 -9.30 -8.76 -4.61
C ARG A 101 -10.71 -8.53 -4.07
N PHE A 102 -11.64 -9.45 -4.36
CA PHE A 102 -13.07 -9.19 -4.14
C PHE A 102 -13.56 -9.63 -2.76
N ALA A 103 -12.87 -10.57 -2.11
CA ALA A 103 -13.16 -10.92 -0.72
C ALA A 103 -12.53 -9.95 0.28
N ALA A 104 -11.59 -9.11 -0.16
CA ALA A 104 -10.97 -8.11 0.70
C ALA A 104 -11.92 -6.93 0.95
N PHE A 105 -12.21 -6.65 2.23
CA PHE A 105 -13.09 -5.56 2.63
C PHE A 105 -12.34 -4.31 3.10
N GLU A 106 -11.03 -4.42 3.38
CA GLU A 106 -10.21 -3.33 3.90
C GLU A 106 -8.78 -3.37 3.35
N ARG A 107 -8.13 -2.21 3.24
CA ARG A 107 -6.68 -2.06 3.01
C ARG A 107 -6.14 -1.04 3.98
N THR A 108 -4.95 -1.32 4.50
CA THR A 108 -4.18 -0.41 5.34
C THR A 108 -2.91 -0.01 4.62
N TYR A 109 -2.67 1.29 4.54
CA TYR A 109 -1.41 1.86 4.05
C TYR A 109 -0.70 2.61 5.16
N TYR A 110 0.63 2.51 5.17
CA TYR A 110 1.50 3.40 5.93
C TYR A 110 2.21 4.35 4.99
N TYR A 111 2.40 5.59 5.46
CA TYR A 111 3.28 6.53 4.80
C TYR A 111 4.27 7.07 5.83
N VAL A 112 5.57 6.99 5.52
CA VAL A 112 6.67 7.48 6.37
C VAL A 112 7.27 8.72 5.72
N LEU A 113 7.22 9.86 6.42
CA LEU A 113 7.90 11.10 6.05
C LEU A 113 9.15 11.28 6.91
N TYR A 114 10.27 11.62 6.28
CA TYR A 114 11.46 12.12 6.92
C TYR A 114 11.51 13.65 6.77
N VAL A 115 11.51 14.37 7.89
CA VAL A 115 11.44 15.83 7.95
C VAL A 115 12.78 16.36 8.47
N ASN A 116 13.64 16.77 7.56
CA ASN A 116 14.98 17.27 7.89
C ASN A 116 15.47 18.19 6.75
N PRO A 117 16.17 19.31 7.04
CA PRO A 117 16.73 20.18 6.02
C PRO A 117 17.63 19.45 5.02
N VAL A 118 18.31 18.39 5.44
CA VAL A 118 19.22 17.59 4.62
C VAL A 118 18.62 16.20 4.40
N ARG A 119 18.60 15.76 3.14
CA ARG A 119 18.15 14.39 2.80
C ARG A 119 19.10 13.34 3.38
N SER A 120 18.57 12.17 3.76
CA SER A 120 19.36 11.02 4.15
C SER A 120 19.45 10.02 2.99
N PRO A 121 20.67 9.70 2.48
CA PRO A 121 20.82 8.67 1.45
C PRO A 121 20.35 7.27 1.92
N MET A 122 20.44 6.98 3.21
CA MET A 122 20.02 5.70 3.80
C MET A 122 18.50 5.51 3.81
N LEU A 123 17.74 6.62 3.72
CA LEU A 123 16.27 6.64 3.65
C LEU A 123 15.74 6.80 2.22
N SER A 124 16.66 6.89 1.24
CA SER A 124 16.29 7.00 -0.18
C SER A 124 15.36 5.86 -0.57
N LYS A 125 14.24 6.18 -1.23
CA LYS A 125 13.17 5.27 -1.63
C LYS A 125 12.37 4.64 -0.48
N ARG A 126 12.76 4.83 0.80
CA ARG A 126 12.12 4.20 1.97
C ARG A 126 11.29 5.17 2.79
N ALA A 127 11.51 6.46 2.65
CA ALA A 127 10.74 7.52 3.28
C ALA A 127 10.58 8.71 2.33
N GLY A 128 9.40 9.31 2.32
CA GLY A 128 9.20 10.60 1.66
C GLY A 128 10.01 11.67 2.39
N TRP A 129 10.66 12.56 1.66
CA TRP A 129 11.48 13.60 2.27
C TRP A 129 10.84 14.99 2.13
N VAL A 130 10.87 15.74 3.25
CA VAL A 130 10.45 17.15 3.31
C VAL A 130 11.55 17.93 4.02
N HIS A 131 12.11 18.95 3.33
CA HIS A 131 13.22 19.75 3.83
C HIS A 131 12.82 20.83 4.84
N ALA A 132 11.54 21.12 4.99
CA ALA A 132 11.01 22.18 5.87
C ALA A 132 10.23 21.59 7.02
N PRO A 133 10.17 22.27 8.17
CA PRO A 133 9.33 21.87 9.30
C PRO A 133 7.87 21.70 8.89
N LEU A 134 7.17 20.77 9.56
CA LEU A 134 5.75 20.51 9.35
C LEU A 134 4.96 20.71 10.65
N ASP A 135 3.84 21.41 10.57
CA ASP A 135 2.83 21.44 11.60
C ASP A 135 2.02 20.15 11.57
N VAL A 136 2.43 19.20 12.40
CA VAL A 136 1.77 17.88 12.49
C VAL A 136 0.41 17.97 13.16
N ALA A 137 0.15 18.99 14.00
CA ALA A 137 -1.17 19.21 14.59
C ALA A 137 -2.18 19.62 13.51
N ALA A 138 -1.82 20.58 12.65
CA ALA A 138 -2.65 20.99 11.52
C ALA A 138 -2.89 19.82 10.54
N MET A 139 -1.87 18.98 10.27
CA MET A 139 -2.05 17.79 9.44
C MET A 139 -3.04 16.79 10.06
N ARG A 140 -2.97 16.56 11.37
CA ARG A 140 -3.89 15.68 12.10
C ARG A 140 -5.31 16.21 12.09
N GLU A 141 -5.47 17.49 12.35
CA GLU A 141 -6.77 18.16 12.35
C GLU A 141 -7.42 18.08 10.96
N SER A 142 -6.66 18.34 9.90
CA SER A 142 -7.17 18.28 8.52
C SER A 142 -7.58 16.88 8.07
N ALA A 143 -7.14 15.82 8.76
CA ALA A 143 -7.54 14.44 8.44
C ALA A 143 -9.00 14.15 8.84
N ALA A 144 -9.57 14.88 9.80
CA ALA A 144 -10.89 14.58 10.35
C ALA A 144 -12.01 14.63 9.30
N CYS A 145 -11.97 15.58 8.37
CA CYS A 145 -12.99 15.73 7.32
C CYS A 145 -13.00 14.61 6.29
N LEU A 146 -11.96 13.77 6.26
CA LEU A 146 -11.81 12.65 5.30
C LEU A 146 -12.41 11.34 5.84
N ILE A 147 -12.75 11.28 7.13
CA ILE A 147 -13.28 10.06 7.75
C ILE A 147 -14.74 9.87 7.37
N GLY A 148 -15.12 8.62 7.06
CA GLY A 148 -16.45 8.26 6.60
C GLY A 148 -16.52 8.01 5.11
N GLU A 149 -17.73 7.98 4.57
CA GLU A 149 -17.99 7.76 3.15
C GLU A 149 -18.03 9.10 2.40
N HIS A 150 -17.10 9.23 1.44
CA HIS A 150 -16.95 10.45 0.65
C HIS A 150 -16.64 10.12 -0.82
N ASP A 151 -16.94 11.09 -1.69
CA ASP A 151 -16.46 11.12 -3.06
C ASP A 151 -15.02 11.66 -3.09
N PHE A 152 -14.04 10.79 -3.35
CA PHE A 152 -12.61 11.13 -3.41
C PHE A 152 -12.12 11.49 -4.82
N SER A 153 -12.98 12.03 -5.69
CA SER A 153 -12.60 12.44 -7.05
C SER A 153 -11.43 13.41 -7.08
N SER A 154 -11.33 14.35 -6.12
CA SER A 154 -10.20 15.28 -5.99
C SER A 154 -8.86 14.59 -5.72
N PHE A 155 -8.88 13.34 -5.26
CA PHE A 155 -7.67 12.56 -4.96
C PHE A 155 -7.46 11.40 -5.92
N ARG A 156 -8.19 11.36 -7.03
CA ARG A 156 -8.18 10.30 -8.04
C ARG A 156 -7.23 10.67 -9.20
N ALA A 157 -6.36 9.74 -9.62
CA ALA A 157 -5.60 9.89 -10.87
C ALA A 157 -6.52 9.76 -12.10
N ALA A 158 -6.16 10.42 -13.20
CA ALA A 158 -6.98 10.47 -14.40
C ALA A 158 -7.20 9.09 -15.05
N ASP A 159 -6.21 8.22 -14.97
CA ASP A 159 -6.21 6.86 -15.52
C ASP A 159 -6.79 5.79 -14.55
N CYS A 160 -7.41 6.22 -13.45
CA CYS A 160 -7.96 5.32 -12.45
C CYS A 160 -9.14 4.49 -12.99
N GLN A 161 -9.01 3.17 -12.96
CA GLN A 161 -10.00 2.21 -13.46
C GLN A 161 -11.13 1.89 -12.45
N SER A 162 -11.17 2.55 -11.27
CA SER A 162 -12.25 2.32 -10.29
C SER A 162 -13.59 2.77 -10.84
N LYS A 163 -14.63 1.92 -10.72
CA LYS A 163 -15.99 2.23 -11.20
C LYS A 163 -16.64 3.40 -10.45
N THR A 164 -16.32 3.56 -9.18
CA THR A 164 -16.86 4.65 -8.34
C THR A 164 -15.74 5.37 -7.59
N PRO A 165 -15.76 6.70 -7.50
CA PRO A 165 -14.84 7.48 -6.68
C PRO A 165 -15.21 7.45 -5.19
N VAL A 166 -16.41 6.99 -4.83
CA VAL A 166 -16.88 6.91 -3.45
C VAL A 166 -16.13 5.81 -2.70
N LYS A 167 -15.51 6.17 -1.58
CA LYS A 167 -14.80 5.25 -0.68
C LYS A 167 -15.16 5.56 0.76
N HIS A 168 -15.04 4.55 1.62
CA HIS A 168 -15.20 4.73 3.06
C HIS A 168 -13.82 4.71 3.73
N MET A 169 -13.39 5.86 4.22
CA MET A 169 -12.18 6.00 5.01
C MET A 169 -12.49 5.71 6.48
N TYR A 170 -12.00 4.59 6.99
CA TYR A 170 -12.26 4.18 8.38
C TYR A 170 -11.40 4.96 9.38
N ARG A 171 -10.14 5.23 9.00
CA ARG A 171 -9.18 5.86 9.91
C ARG A 171 -8.02 6.50 9.15
N ILE A 172 -7.58 7.66 9.69
CA ILE A 172 -6.30 8.29 9.35
C ILE A 172 -5.63 8.68 10.66
N ASP A 173 -4.50 8.06 10.96
CA ASP A 173 -3.67 8.42 12.10
C ASP A 173 -2.44 9.18 11.62
N VAL A 174 -2.04 10.21 12.37
CA VAL A 174 -0.82 10.99 12.11
C VAL A 174 -0.02 11.06 13.41
N ARG A 175 1.20 10.51 13.42
CA ARG A 175 2.08 10.49 14.59
C ARG A 175 3.46 11.02 14.24
N LYS A 176 4.07 11.76 15.18
CA LYS A 176 5.45 12.25 15.05
C LYS A 176 6.35 11.51 16.01
N GLN A 177 7.51 11.07 15.51
CA GLN A 177 8.58 10.47 16.31
C GLN A 177 9.94 11.01 15.81
N GLY A 178 10.55 11.87 16.59
CA GLY A 178 11.78 12.55 16.17
C GLY A 178 11.60 13.32 14.87
N GLU A 179 12.41 13.03 13.88
CA GLU A 179 12.37 13.62 12.53
C GLU A 179 11.39 12.92 11.59
N PHE A 180 10.66 11.92 12.07
CA PHE A 180 9.70 11.18 11.26
C PHE A 180 8.27 11.58 11.58
N VAL A 181 7.45 11.67 10.53
CA VAL A 181 5.99 11.76 10.62
C VAL A 181 5.41 10.53 9.92
N HIS A 182 4.61 9.78 10.66
CA HIS A 182 4.01 8.54 10.20
C HIS A 182 2.51 8.72 10.00
N PHE A 183 2.02 8.23 8.87
CA PHE A 183 0.59 8.15 8.58
C PHE A 183 0.16 6.70 8.49
N ARG A 184 -1.06 6.42 8.96
CA ARG A 184 -1.77 5.17 8.72
C ARG A 184 -3.14 5.49 8.13
N PHE A 185 -3.43 4.94 6.97
CA PHE A 185 -4.70 5.08 6.28
C PHE A 185 -5.39 3.73 6.24
N ARG A 186 -6.65 3.65 6.71
CA ARG A 186 -7.52 2.46 6.60
C ARG A 186 -8.78 2.82 5.84
N ALA A 187 -9.10 2.07 4.78
CA ALA A 187 -10.30 2.28 3.97
C ALA A 187 -10.78 0.96 3.35
N ASN A 188 -12.04 0.94 2.91
CA ASN A 188 -12.57 -0.19 2.16
C ASN A 188 -11.82 -0.43 0.84
N ALA A 189 -11.36 0.64 0.19
CA ALA A 189 -10.50 0.62 -0.98
C ALA A 189 -9.86 1.99 -1.20
N PHE A 190 -8.85 2.06 -2.07
CA PHE A 190 -8.22 3.30 -2.48
C PHE A 190 -8.30 3.45 -4.00
N LEU A 191 -8.43 4.69 -4.47
CA LEU A 191 -8.32 5.05 -5.88
C LEU A 191 -6.84 5.09 -6.29
N HIS A 192 -6.56 5.00 -7.58
CA HIS A 192 -5.21 5.18 -8.11
C HIS A 192 -4.64 6.52 -7.65
N HIS A 193 -3.43 6.51 -7.11
CA HIS A 193 -2.71 7.63 -6.47
C HIS A 193 -3.38 8.28 -5.24
N MET A 194 -4.51 7.77 -4.73
CA MET A 194 -5.29 8.44 -3.69
C MET A 194 -4.45 8.81 -2.46
N VAL A 195 -3.71 7.86 -1.87
CA VAL A 195 -2.89 8.14 -0.69
C VAL A 195 -1.82 9.19 -0.99
N ARG A 196 -1.17 9.12 -2.14
CA ARG A 196 -0.14 10.09 -2.55
C ARG A 196 -0.70 11.48 -2.80
N ASN A 197 -1.92 11.58 -3.34
CA ASN A 197 -2.62 12.86 -3.53
C ASN A 197 -3.04 13.47 -2.19
N LEU A 198 -3.54 12.65 -1.25
CA LEU A 198 -3.79 13.06 0.14
C LEU A 198 -2.50 13.56 0.80
N MET A 199 -1.38 12.84 0.64
CA MET A 199 -0.08 13.24 1.20
C MET A 199 0.39 14.59 0.66
N GLY A 200 0.18 14.89 -0.63
CA GLY A 200 0.48 16.20 -1.21
C GLY A 200 -0.27 17.32 -0.47
N CYS A 201 -1.56 17.12 -0.21
CA CYS A 201 -2.38 18.08 0.53
C CYS A 201 -1.96 18.19 2.01
N PHE A 202 -1.71 17.07 2.70
CA PHE A 202 -1.19 17.09 4.07
C PHE A 202 0.12 17.85 4.20
N VAL A 203 1.07 17.61 3.29
CA VAL A 203 2.36 18.32 3.28
C VAL A 203 2.15 19.80 3.00
N ALA A 204 1.24 20.20 2.10
CA ALA A 204 0.93 21.60 1.83
C ALA A 204 0.36 22.33 3.07
N ILE A 205 -0.57 21.68 3.79
CA ILE A 205 -1.13 22.17 5.05
C ILE A 205 -0.05 22.24 6.14
N GLY A 206 0.70 21.16 6.34
CA GLY A 206 1.76 21.09 7.34
C GLY A 206 2.87 22.13 7.14
N ARG A 207 3.09 22.59 5.90
CA ARG A 207 4.00 23.71 5.55
C ARG A 207 3.37 25.09 5.72
N GLY A 208 2.12 25.18 6.16
CA GLY A 208 1.38 26.44 6.29
C GLY A 208 1.05 27.12 4.95
N ARG A 209 1.09 26.37 3.82
CA ARG A 209 0.73 26.93 2.49
C ARG A 209 -0.78 27.08 2.33
N HIS A 210 -1.55 26.25 3.03
CA HIS A 210 -3.00 26.26 3.07
C HIS A 210 -3.49 26.08 4.50
N PRO A 211 -4.63 26.65 4.89
CA PRO A 211 -5.25 26.45 6.21
C PRO A 211 -5.79 25.00 6.31
N VAL A 212 -6.08 24.56 7.53
CA VAL A 212 -6.66 23.23 7.82
C VAL A 212 -7.97 23.01 7.04
N SER A 213 -8.83 24.03 6.94
CA SER A 213 -10.13 23.98 6.21
C SER A 213 -9.97 23.66 4.73
N TRP A 214 -8.81 23.94 4.12
CA TRP A 214 -8.59 23.68 2.70
C TRP A 214 -8.76 22.20 2.33
N MET A 215 -8.50 21.26 3.24
CA MET A 215 -8.74 19.83 2.96
C MET A 215 -10.23 19.56 2.69
N THR A 216 -11.12 20.23 3.44
CA THR A 216 -12.57 20.15 3.24
C THR A 216 -12.97 20.74 1.88
N ASP A 217 -12.39 21.89 1.52
CA ASP A 217 -12.67 22.55 0.25
C ASP A 217 -12.22 21.67 -0.94
N VAL A 218 -11.04 21.06 -0.84
CA VAL A 218 -10.52 20.11 -1.84
C VAL A 218 -11.43 18.88 -1.97
N LEU A 219 -11.88 18.30 -0.86
CA LEU A 219 -12.79 17.15 -0.87
C LEU A 219 -14.13 17.53 -1.54
N ALA A 220 -14.69 18.68 -1.20
CA ALA A 220 -15.95 19.17 -1.73
C ALA A 220 -15.89 19.52 -3.22
N ALA A 221 -14.73 19.95 -3.72
CA ALA A 221 -14.51 20.34 -5.11
C ALA A 221 -14.70 19.19 -6.10
N ARG A 222 -14.45 17.94 -5.70
CA ARG A 222 -14.50 16.74 -6.58
C ARG A 222 -13.70 16.91 -7.89
N ASP A 223 -12.67 17.72 -7.84
CA ASP A 223 -11.79 18.05 -8.97
C ASP A 223 -10.33 17.84 -8.57
N ARG A 224 -9.61 16.98 -9.30
CA ARG A 224 -8.18 16.70 -9.05
C ARG A 224 -7.31 17.96 -9.09
N ARG A 225 -7.70 18.97 -9.87
CA ARG A 225 -6.97 20.24 -10.00
C ARG A 225 -7.02 21.11 -8.75
N ALA A 226 -8.02 20.90 -7.87
CA ALA A 226 -8.12 21.58 -6.59
C ALA A 226 -7.11 21.07 -5.55
N ALA A 227 -6.61 19.84 -5.71
CA ALA A 227 -5.68 19.22 -4.78
C ALA A 227 -4.21 19.56 -5.14
N ALA A 228 -3.32 19.41 -4.14
CA ALA A 228 -1.89 19.54 -4.36
C ALA A 228 -1.34 18.53 -5.39
N PRO A 229 -0.12 18.76 -5.94
CA PRO A 229 0.57 17.77 -6.76
C PRO A 229 0.70 16.42 -6.03
N THR A 230 0.66 15.34 -6.82
CA THR A 230 0.87 13.97 -6.31
C THR A 230 2.22 13.87 -5.62
N PHE A 231 2.22 13.44 -4.36
CA PHE A 231 3.45 13.29 -3.60
C PHE A 231 4.22 12.03 -4.02
N MET A 232 5.52 11.99 -3.69
CA MET A 232 6.40 10.89 -4.09
C MET A 232 5.89 9.54 -3.56
N PRO A 233 6.20 8.40 -4.23
CA PRO A 233 5.85 7.06 -3.75
C PRO A 233 6.74 6.61 -2.59
N ASP A 234 7.93 7.21 -2.47
CA ASP A 234 8.92 6.87 -1.45
C ASP A 234 8.30 6.96 -0.06
N GLY A 235 8.39 5.89 0.69
CA GLY A 235 7.79 5.80 2.03
C GLY A 235 6.32 5.36 2.08
N LEU A 236 5.70 5.02 0.95
CA LEU A 236 4.36 4.43 0.90
C LEU A 236 4.44 2.90 0.91
N TYR A 237 3.70 2.27 1.82
CA TYR A 237 3.66 0.83 2.04
C TYR A 237 2.22 0.33 2.07
N LEU A 238 1.86 -0.64 1.21
CA LEU A 238 0.67 -1.46 1.44
C LEU A 238 0.96 -2.39 2.62
N ALA A 239 0.42 -2.06 3.78
CA ALA A 239 0.75 -2.70 5.03
C ALA A 239 -0.06 -3.98 5.26
N GLU A 240 -1.37 -3.91 4.98
CA GLU A 240 -2.29 -5.00 5.31
C GLU A 240 -3.50 -5.01 4.37
N VAL A 241 -4.05 -6.20 4.14
CA VAL A 241 -5.33 -6.41 3.46
C VAL A 241 -6.24 -7.21 4.38
N GLY A 242 -7.40 -6.64 4.73
CA GLY A 242 -8.39 -7.27 5.60
C GLY A 242 -9.34 -8.19 4.84
N TYR A 243 -9.56 -9.39 5.39
CA TYR A 243 -10.47 -10.41 4.89
C TYR A 243 -11.39 -10.91 5.98
N PRO A 244 -12.61 -11.43 5.63
CA PRO A 244 -13.47 -12.11 6.59
C PRO A 244 -12.73 -13.21 7.36
N GLU A 245 -12.97 -13.31 8.67
CA GLU A 245 -12.29 -14.24 9.59
C GLU A 245 -12.37 -15.70 9.13
N ARG A 246 -13.46 -16.09 8.47
CA ARG A 246 -13.65 -17.45 7.92
C ARG A 246 -12.53 -17.90 6.98
N PHE A 247 -11.81 -16.97 6.35
CA PHE A 247 -10.67 -17.27 5.50
C PHE A 247 -9.37 -17.46 6.29
N ALA A 248 -9.32 -17.01 7.54
CA ALA A 248 -8.17 -17.08 8.44
C ALA A 248 -6.83 -16.75 7.71
N VAL A 249 -6.84 -15.64 6.98
CA VAL A 249 -5.64 -15.14 6.26
C VAL A 249 -4.59 -14.75 7.29
N PRO A 250 -3.34 -15.24 7.19
CA PRO A 250 -2.29 -14.89 8.12
C PRO A 250 -2.03 -13.37 8.14
N PRO A 251 -1.79 -12.77 9.32
CA PRO A 251 -1.43 -11.36 9.42
C PRO A 251 -0.09 -11.08 8.73
N PRO A 252 0.14 -9.87 8.23
CA PRO A 252 1.42 -9.49 7.64
C PRO A 252 2.52 -9.41 8.70
N HIS A 253 3.76 -9.69 8.29
CA HIS A 253 4.92 -9.62 9.16
C HIS A 253 5.48 -8.19 9.26
N ILE A 254 4.69 -7.25 9.82
CA ILE A 254 5.03 -5.81 9.88
C ILE A 254 6.11 -5.52 10.93
N ALA A 255 6.22 -6.36 11.97
CA ALA A 255 7.16 -6.16 13.10
C ALA A 255 8.64 -6.09 12.68
N SER A 256 8.99 -6.55 11.48
CA SER A 256 10.34 -6.42 10.91
C SER A 256 10.74 -5.00 10.53
N MET A 257 9.76 -4.07 10.46
CA MET A 257 10.03 -2.68 10.08
C MET A 257 10.36 -1.84 11.33
N PRO A 258 11.51 -1.12 11.36
CA PRO A 258 11.96 -0.38 12.55
C PRO A 258 10.95 0.66 13.07
N TRP A 259 10.11 1.20 12.18
CA TRP A 259 9.08 2.18 12.52
C TRP A 259 7.72 1.56 12.90
N SER A 260 7.57 0.23 12.82
CA SER A 260 6.29 -0.44 13.13
C SER A 260 5.89 -0.28 14.60
N ALA A 261 6.86 -0.16 15.51
CA ALA A 261 6.64 0.02 16.94
C ALA A 261 5.77 1.24 17.27
N ILE A 262 5.77 2.28 16.42
CA ILE A 262 4.92 3.47 16.64
C ILE A 262 3.42 3.14 16.63
N TRP A 263 3.03 1.98 16.09
CA TRP A 263 1.63 1.55 16.00
C TRP A 263 1.24 0.47 17.01
N THR A 264 2.20 -0.09 17.77
CA THR A 264 1.97 -1.21 18.71
C THR A 264 1.46 -0.76 20.08
N ASP A 265 1.56 0.51 20.45
CA ASP A 265 1.25 1.00 21.80
C ASP A 265 -0.20 1.47 21.98
N GLN A 266 -1.18 0.86 21.33
CA GLN A 266 -2.61 1.07 21.66
C GLN A 266 -3.45 -0.13 21.24
N THR A 267 -3.51 -1.11 22.09
CA THR A 267 -4.69 -1.96 22.28
C THR A 267 -5.53 -1.38 23.40
#